data_b1193d8bdb629a9b411cd60e06834c9d
#
_entry.id   b1193d8bdb629a9b411cd60e06834c9d
#
_cell.length_a   1.000
_cell.length_b   1.000
_cell.length_c   1.000
_cell.angle_alpha   90.00
_cell.angle_beta   90.00
_cell.angle_gamma   90.00
#
_symmetry.space_group_name_H-M   'P 1'
#
loop_
_entity.id
_entity.type
_entity.pdbx_description
1 polymer ?
#
loop_
_entity_poly.entity_id
_entity_poly.type
_entity_poly.pdbx_seq_one_letter_code
_entity_poly.pdbx_strand_id
1 'polypeptide(L)'
;MATLYREFKPSVIYLTNGKKLNQNLTNVFLKNSTLVYLKGTYTMEANMQTIRRVEFDDRQYDVIEGQLAELIDSVGNDCVYRVDYLDMDAYQAQLKNNINISNISLGDQISTSTVDLNTEEDFKFPLVHKYYMCYNGETFPVHEREIWRRLPKDKDIRRMFKTIITKQGFSWTSDESVSELLRAIISVSKTEQ
;
A
#
# COMPACT_ATOMS: atom_id res chain seq x y z
N MET A 1 16.98 3.59 -4.62
CA MET A 1 15.68 4.13 -4.17
C MET A 1 14.71 2.96 -4.00
N ALA A 2 14.04 2.84 -2.86
CA ALA A 2 13.06 1.78 -2.63
C ALA A 2 11.74 2.12 -3.31
N THR A 3 11.40 1.41 -4.38
CA THR A 3 10.17 1.58 -5.15
C THR A 3 9.37 0.28 -5.17
N LEU A 4 8.05 0.41 -5.34
CA LEU A 4 7.13 -0.73 -5.31
C LEU A 4 7.37 -1.70 -6.48
N TYR A 5 7.55 -1.16 -7.67
CA TYR A 5 7.88 -1.94 -8.85
C TYR A 5 9.40 -1.95 -9.07
N ARG A 6 9.94 -3.07 -9.52
CA ARG A 6 11.36 -3.20 -9.87
C ARG A 6 11.76 -2.20 -10.94
N GLU A 7 10.90 -2.02 -11.95
CA GLU A 7 11.09 -1.09 -13.05
C GLU A 7 10.03 0.00 -13.05
N PHE A 8 10.38 1.15 -13.64
CA PHE A 8 9.41 2.21 -13.89
C PHE A 8 8.44 1.76 -14.98
N LYS A 9 7.15 2.00 -14.76
CA LYS A 9 6.04 1.56 -15.61
C LYS A 9 5.25 2.73 -16.18
N PRO A 10 4.54 2.54 -17.29
CA PRO A 10 3.54 3.49 -17.74
C PRO A 10 2.41 3.63 -16.71
N SER A 11 1.90 4.84 -16.58
CA SER A 11 0.70 5.11 -15.78
C SER A 11 -0.14 6.23 -16.38
N VAL A 12 -1.39 6.25 -15.95
CA VAL A 12 -2.33 7.32 -16.24
C VAL A 12 -2.58 8.08 -14.94
N ILE A 13 -2.31 9.38 -14.97
CA ILE A 13 -2.42 10.28 -13.82
C ILE A 13 -3.62 11.18 -14.01
N TYR A 14 -4.58 11.14 -13.10
CA TYR A 14 -5.74 12.02 -13.07
C TYR A 14 -5.48 13.16 -12.08
N LEU A 15 -5.51 14.37 -12.57
CA LEU A 15 -5.26 15.55 -11.76
C LEU A 15 -6.53 16.06 -11.08
N THR A 16 -6.35 16.82 -10.00
CA THR A 16 -7.45 17.46 -9.25
C THR A 16 -8.23 18.48 -10.09
N ASN A 17 -7.61 19.05 -11.14
CA ASN A 17 -8.24 19.98 -12.10
C ASN A 17 -8.99 19.26 -13.24
N GLY A 18 -9.19 17.95 -13.17
CA GLY A 18 -9.89 17.13 -14.15
C GLY A 18 -9.05 16.71 -15.37
N LYS A 19 -7.81 17.20 -15.51
CA LYS A 19 -6.92 16.79 -16.60
C LYS A 19 -6.39 15.39 -16.38
N LYS A 20 -6.06 14.71 -17.48
CA LYS A 20 -5.47 13.39 -17.54
C LYS A 20 -4.10 13.47 -18.21
N LEU A 21 -3.10 12.84 -17.61
CA LEU A 21 -1.74 12.77 -18.14
C LEU A 21 -1.34 11.31 -18.29
N ASN A 22 -0.72 10.97 -19.42
CA ASN A 22 -0.05 9.68 -19.60
C ASN A 22 1.44 9.88 -19.35
N GLN A 23 2.01 9.06 -18.46
CA GLN A 23 3.44 9.05 -18.14
C GLN A 23 3.99 7.64 -18.36
N ASN A 24 5.10 7.54 -19.09
CA ASN A 24 5.67 6.24 -19.47
C ASN A 24 6.55 5.60 -18.38
N LEU A 25 7.14 6.44 -17.52
CA LEU A 25 8.14 5.99 -16.55
C LEU A 25 7.80 6.52 -15.16
N THR A 26 6.94 5.79 -14.46
CA THR A 26 6.47 6.11 -13.11
C THR A 26 6.64 4.94 -12.16
N ASN A 27 6.67 5.21 -10.87
CA ASN A 27 6.74 4.20 -9.81
C ASN A 27 6.16 4.76 -8.50
N VAL A 28 5.93 3.91 -7.52
CA VAL A 28 5.55 4.30 -6.16
C VAL A 28 6.79 4.28 -5.27
N PHE A 29 7.09 5.40 -4.62
CA PHE A 29 8.19 5.52 -3.69
C PHE A 29 7.78 5.05 -2.31
N LEU A 30 8.35 3.94 -1.84
CA LEU A 30 7.92 3.26 -0.62
C LEU A 30 8.23 3.99 0.69
N LYS A 31 9.09 5.01 0.68
CA LYS A 31 9.40 5.77 1.90
C LYS A 31 8.19 6.52 2.43
N ASN A 32 7.38 7.09 1.54
CA ASN A 32 6.25 7.95 1.87
C ASN A 32 5.00 7.67 1.01
N SER A 33 5.02 6.59 0.22
CA SER A 33 3.94 6.18 -0.68
C SER A 33 3.52 7.29 -1.66
N THR A 34 4.50 7.92 -2.31
CA THR A 34 4.26 8.99 -3.29
C THR A 34 4.60 8.54 -4.70
N LEU A 35 4.07 9.26 -5.70
CA LEU A 35 4.40 9.02 -7.10
C LEU A 35 5.77 9.60 -7.43
N VAL A 36 6.63 8.79 -8.05
CA VAL A 36 7.88 9.23 -8.65
C VAL A 36 7.88 8.94 -10.15
N TYR A 37 8.60 9.76 -10.91
CA TYR A 37 8.74 9.62 -12.36
C TYR A 37 10.16 9.96 -12.81
N LEU A 38 10.55 9.41 -13.95
CA LEU A 38 11.84 9.74 -14.57
C LEU A 38 11.69 10.96 -15.51
N LYS A 39 12.63 11.92 -15.34
CA LYS A 39 12.82 13.04 -16.25
C LYS A 39 14.28 13.03 -16.72
N GLY A 40 14.51 12.47 -17.92
CA GLY A 40 15.86 12.14 -18.36
C GLY A 40 16.48 11.08 -17.44
N THR A 41 17.61 11.38 -16.83
CA THR A 41 18.31 10.51 -15.86
C THR A 41 17.91 10.75 -14.40
N TYR A 42 17.06 11.73 -14.12
CA TYR A 42 16.68 12.11 -12.77
C TYR A 42 15.35 11.50 -12.36
N THR A 43 15.28 10.96 -11.15
CA THR A 43 14.01 10.61 -10.52
C THR A 43 13.44 11.83 -9.81
N MET A 44 12.22 12.18 -10.16
CA MET A 44 11.48 13.31 -9.60
C MET A 44 10.29 12.79 -8.81
N GLU A 45 10.00 13.42 -7.68
CA GLU A 45 8.79 13.17 -6.91
C GLU A 45 7.67 14.10 -7.41
N ALA A 46 6.49 13.55 -7.61
CA ALA A 46 5.34 14.31 -8.08
C ALA A 46 4.71 15.14 -6.95
N ASN A 47 4.11 16.27 -7.30
CA ASN A 47 3.33 17.04 -6.35
C ASN A 47 1.97 16.34 -6.10
N MET A 48 1.88 15.60 -5.00
CA MET A 48 0.72 14.81 -4.64
C MET A 48 -0.56 15.64 -4.44
N GLN A 49 -0.46 16.92 -4.11
CA GLN A 49 -1.62 17.81 -3.96
C GLN A 49 -2.37 18.06 -5.27
N THR A 50 -1.70 17.87 -6.41
CA THR A 50 -2.29 18.06 -7.74
C THR A 50 -2.85 16.76 -8.33
N ILE A 51 -2.61 15.63 -7.69
CA ILE A 51 -3.00 14.29 -8.17
C ILE A 51 -4.22 13.83 -7.38
N ARG A 52 -5.22 13.30 -8.10
CA ARG A 52 -6.39 12.64 -7.51
C ARG A 52 -6.25 11.12 -7.54
N ARG A 53 -5.77 10.58 -8.68
CA ARG A 53 -5.68 9.14 -8.95
C ARG A 53 -4.50 8.83 -9.86
N VAL A 54 -3.93 7.65 -9.69
CA VAL A 54 -2.95 7.06 -10.59
C VAL A 54 -3.39 5.64 -10.94
N GLU A 55 -3.40 5.31 -12.22
CA GLU A 55 -3.70 3.97 -12.71
C GLU A 55 -2.45 3.40 -13.40
N PHE A 56 -2.00 2.26 -12.92
CA PHE A 56 -1.10 1.35 -13.61
C PHE A 56 -1.95 0.28 -14.30
N ASP A 57 -1.36 -0.54 -15.17
CA ASP A 57 -2.11 -1.55 -15.93
C ASP A 57 -2.90 -2.52 -15.05
N ASP A 58 -2.35 -2.86 -13.88
CA ASP A 58 -2.84 -3.88 -12.95
C ASP A 58 -3.43 -3.30 -11.65
N ARG A 59 -3.24 -2.01 -11.37
CA ARG A 59 -3.58 -1.41 -10.08
C ARG A 59 -4.07 0.03 -10.20
N GLN A 60 -5.02 0.38 -9.34
CA GLN A 60 -5.52 1.73 -9.18
C GLN A 60 -5.14 2.28 -7.80
N TYR A 61 -4.68 3.52 -7.77
CA TYR A 61 -4.35 4.26 -6.56
C TYR A 61 -5.11 5.57 -6.51
N ASP A 62 -5.80 5.84 -5.42
CA ASP A 62 -6.32 7.16 -5.11
C ASP A 62 -5.40 7.89 -4.13
N VAL A 63 -5.41 9.22 -4.14
CA VAL A 63 -4.59 10.00 -3.20
C VAL A 63 -5.38 10.23 -1.92
N ILE A 64 -4.88 9.66 -0.81
CA ILE A 64 -5.44 9.80 0.54
C ILE A 64 -4.37 10.41 1.44
N GLU A 65 -4.65 11.54 2.09
CA GLU A 65 -3.69 12.25 2.97
C GLU A 65 -2.34 12.54 2.29
N GLY A 66 -2.34 12.80 0.96
CA GLY A 66 -1.13 13.07 0.19
C GLY A 66 -0.32 11.81 -0.20
N GLN A 67 -0.87 10.63 -0.02
CA GLN A 67 -0.23 9.34 -0.28
C GLN A 67 -1.01 8.54 -1.33
N LEU A 68 -0.32 7.69 -2.09
CA LEU A 68 -0.95 6.73 -2.99
C LEU A 68 -1.49 5.55 -2.17
N ALA A 69 -2.79 5.39 -2.22
CA ALA A 69 -3.51 4.30 -1.58
C ALA A 69 -4.10 3.38 -2.66
N GLU A 70 -3.65 2.13 -2.70
CA GLU A 70 -4.15 1.12 -3.65
C GLU A 70 -5.59 0.77 -3.33
N LEU A 71 -6.46 0.76 -4.33
CA LEU A 71 -7.82 0.26 -4.20
C LEU A 71 -7.78 -1.27 -4.10
N ILE A 72 -8.12 -1.81 -2.93
CA ILE A 72 -8.11 -3.25 -2.66
C ILE A 72 -9.46 -3.88 -2.95
N ASP A 73 -10.55 -3.22 -2.52
CA ASP A 73 -11.91 -3.71 -2.69
C ASP A 73 -12.90 -2.56 -2.76
N SER A 74 -14.04 -2.80 -3.41
CA SER A 74 -15.11 -1.82 -3.50
C SER A 74 -16.48 -2.47 -3.58
N VAL A 75 -17.46 -1.88 -2.90
CA VAL A 75 -18.88 -2.27 -2.95
C VAL A 75 -19.73 -1.01 -3.13
N GLY A 76 -20.13 -0.77 -4.37
CA GLY A 76 -20.77 0.50 -4.73
C GLY A 76 -19.81 1.68 -4.62
N ASN A 77 -20.12 2.64 -3.75
CA ASN A 77 -19.26 3.80 -3.50
C ASN A 77 -18.33 3.62 -2.29
N ASP A 78 -18.49 2.51 -1.57
CA ASP A 78 -17.67 2.22 -0.39
C ASP A 78 -16.46 1.39 -0.79
N CYS A 79 -15.29 1.69 -0.24
CA CYS A 79 -14.02 1.15 -0.69
C CYS A 79 -13.08 0.83 0.47
N VAL A 80 -12.15 -0.11 0.22
CA VAL A 80 -10.96 -0.36 1.05
C VAL A 80 -9.73 0.02 0.25
N TYR A 81 -8.86 0.79 0.88
CA TYR A 81 -7.58 1.21 0.33
C TYR A 81 -6.42 0.75 1.21
N ARG A 82 -5.28 0.47 0.59
CA ARG A 82 -4.03 0.12 1.26
C ARG A 82 -2.91 1.08 0.85
N VAL A 83 -2.21 1.62 1.83
CA VAL A 83 -0.98 2.38 1.64
C VAL A 83 0.20 1.51 2.04
N ASP A 84 1.15 1.35 1.14
CA ASP A 84 2.33 0.52 1.33
C ASP A 84 3.55 1.39 1.68
N TYR A 85 4.25 1.02 2.76
CA TYR A 85 5.49 1.65 3.19
C TYR A 85 6.61 0.64 3.29
N LEU A 86 7.84 1.11 3.10
CA LEU A 86 9.03 0.35 3.44
C LEU A 86 9.11 0.15 4.96
N ASP A 87 9.17 -1.10 5.40
CA ASP A 87 9.56 -1.42 6.77
C ASP A 87 11.05 -1.17 6.94
N MET A 88 11.41 0.00 7.49
CA MET A 88 12.80 0.42 7.64
C MET A 88 13.59 -0.46 8.59
N ASP A 89 12.96 -0.99 9.65
CA ASP A 89 13.64 -1.84 10.62
C ASP A 89 13.94 -3.21 10.04
N ALA A 90 12.95 -3.83 9.39
CA ALA A 90 13.14 -5.08 8.67
C ALA A 90 14.14 -4.94 7.51
N TYR A 91 14.09 -3.84 6.76
CA TYR A 91 15.03 -3.55 5.68
C TYR A 91 16.46 -3.41 6.18
N GLN A 92 16.69 -2.67 7.29
CA GLN A 92 18.01 -2.55 7.90
C GLN A 92 18.53 -3.89 8.44
N ALA A 93 17.66 -4.72 9.00
CA ALA A 93 18.00 -6.07 9.44
C ALA A 93 18.46 -6.95 8.26
N GLN A 94 17.73 -6.90 7.13
CA GLN A 94 18.14 -7.61 5.90
C GLN A 94 19.50 -7.16 5.40
N LEU A 95 19.78 -5.84 5.36
CA LEU A 95 21.07 -5.32 4.95
C LEU A 95 22.21 -5.79 5.86
N LYS A 96 22.00 -5.77 7.19
CA LYS A 96 23.01 -6.26 8.16
C LYS A 96 23.30 -7.75 7.98
N ASN A 97 22.28 -8.56 7.74
CA ASN A 97 22.46 -10.00 7.53
C ASN A 97 23.22 -10.29 6.23
N ASN A 98 22.95 -9.53 5.17
CA ASN A 98 23.67 -9.66 3.90
C ASN A 98 25.15 -9.21 4.00
N ILE A 99 25.45 -8.20 4.83
CA ILE A 99 26.84 -7.75 5.08
C ILE A 99 27.61 -8.77 5.91
N ASN A 100 26.99 -9.44 6.87
CA ASN A 100 27.66 -10.45 7.70
C ASN A 100 28.08 -11.71 6.91
N ILE A 101 27.40 -12.02 5.81
CA ILE A 101 27.79 -13.14 4.94
C ILE A 101 29.05 -12.78 4.14
N SER A 102 29.27 -11.51 3.83
CA SER A 102 30.47 -11.06 3.08
C SER A 102 31.75 -10.99 3.94
N ASN A 103 31.61 -10.93 5.27
CA ASN A 103 32.73 -10.75 6.19
C ASN A 103 33.40 -12.07 6.70
N ILE A 104 32.90 -13.23 6.29
CA ILE A 104 33.44 -14.52 6.71
C ILE A 104 34.65 -14.97 5.84
N SER A 105 35.02 -14.21 4.82
CA SER A 105 36.15 -14.56 3.91
C SER A 105 37.29 -13.54 3.96
N LEU A 106 37.78 -13.20 5.16
CA LEU A 106 39.03 -12.44 5.35
C LEU A 106 40.10 -13.35 5.92
N GLY A 107 40.48 -14.36 5.15
CA GLY A 107 41.72 -15.09 5.28
C GLY A 107 42.37 -15.22 3.91
N ASP A 108 43.45 -14.44 3.70
CA ASP A 108 44.39 -14.53 2.59
C ASP A 108 43.85 -14.80 1.18
N GLN A 109 43.70 -13.77 0.47
CA GLN A 109 43.99 -13.42 -0.93
C GLN A 109 43.00 -12.36 -1.41
N ILE A 110 43.56 -11.21 -1.81
CA ILE A 110 42.87 -10.21 -2.58
C ILE A 110 42.54 -10.85 -3.95
N SER A 111 41.43 -11.53 -4.04
CA SER A 111 40.77 -11.78 -5.30
C SER A 111 39.56 -10.84 -5.32
N THR A 112 39.56 -9.90 -6.24
CA THR A 112 38.39 -9.13 -6.68
C THR A 112 37.35 -10.13 -7.19
N SER A 113 36.68 -10.81 -6.28
CA SER A 113 35.44 -11.47 -6.62
C SER A 113 34.37 -10.37 -6.72
N THR A 114 34.05 -9.99 -7.94
CA THR A 114 32.76 -9.46 -8.27
C THR A 114 31.76 -10.33 -7.52
N VAL A 115 31.13 -9.75 -6.50
CA VAL A 115 29.98 -10.37 -5.86
C VAL A 115 28.96 -10.49 -6.99
N ASP A 116 28.73 -11.71 -7.44
CA ASP A 116 27.66 -12.01 -8.37
C ASP A 116 26.35 -11.64 -7.68
N LEU A 117 25.85 -10.46 -7.96
CA LEU A 117 24.52 -9.97 -7.55
C LEU A 117 23.39 -10.68 -8.32
N ASN A 118 23.66 -11.89 -8.82
CA ASN A 118 22.68 -12.72 -9.53
C ASN A 118 21.62 -13.37 -8.62
N THR A 119 21.57 -13.00 -7.33
CA THR A 119 20.44 -13.34 -6.45
C THR A 119 19.38 -12.24 -6.37
N GLU A 120 19.36 -11.30 -7.34
CA GLU A 120 18.39 -10.18 -7.38
C GLU A 120 16.97 -10.61 -7.81
N GLU A 121 16.75 -11.82 -8.30
CA GLU A 121 15.44 -12.23 -8.82
C GLU A 121 14.33 -12.27 -7.76
N ASP A 122 14.68 -12.40 -6.47
CA ASP A 122 13.71 -12.53 -5.38
C ASP A 122 13.78 -11.42 -4.31
N PHE A 123 14.57 -10.36 -4.52
CA PHE A 123 14.61 -9.29 -3.51
C PHE A 123 13.32 -8.49 -3.52
N LYS A 124 12.49 -8.72 -2.51
CA LYS A 124 11.29 -7.92 -2.22
C LYS A 124 11.57 -7.04 -1.00
N PHE A 125 11.26 -5.76 -1.13
CA PHE A 125 11.28 -4.87 0.01
C PHE A 125 10.27 -5.33 1.07
N PRO A 126 10.65 -5.39 2.35
CA PRO A 126 9.69 -5.63 3.42
C PRO A 126 8.73 -4.44 3.52
N LEU A 127 7.43 -4.72 3.57
CA LEU A 127 6.39 -3.70 3.57
C LEU A 127 5.59 -3.70 4.86
N VAL A 128 5.22 -2.50 5.29
CA VAL A 128 4.18 -2.26 6.29
C VAL A 128 2.97 -1.68 5.58
N HIS A 129 1.79 -2.15 5.94
CA HIS A 129 0.53 -1.74 5.35
C HIS A 129 -0.30 -0.90 6.30
N LYS A 130 -0.86 0.20 5.79
CA LYS A 130 -1.87 1.01 6.47
C LYS A 130 -3.14 1.01 5.64
N TYR A 131 -4.27 0.68 6.27
CA TYR A 131 -5.54 0.61 5.56
C TYR A 131 -6.41 1.83 5.83
N TYR A 132 -7.18 2.21 4.81
CA TYR A 132 -8.24 3.21 4.87
C TYR A 132 -9.53 2.59 4.35
N MET A 133 -10.64 3.03 4.92
CA MET A 133 -11.98 2.66 4.47
C MET A 133 -12.72 3.94 4.06
N CYS A 134 -13.32 3.91 2.88
CA CYS A 134 -14.33 4.87 2.49
C CYS A 134 -15.70 4.24 2.76
N TYR A 135 -16.48 4.84 3.63
CA TYR A 135 -17.82 4.36 3.99
C TYR A 135 -18.76 5.55 4.12
N ASN A 136 -19.91 5.49 3.42
CA ASN A 136 -20.88 6.58 3.36
C ASN A 136 -20.28 7.94 2.97
N GLY A 137 -19.28 7.95 2.07
CA GLY A 137 -18.64 9.16 1.59
C GLY A 137 -17.54 9.72 2.51
N GLU A 138 -17.28 9.12 3.67
CA GLU A 138 -16.18 9.49 4.55
C GLU A 138 -15.02 8.51 4.40
N THR A 139 -13.79 9.03 4.29
CA THR A 139 -12.56 8.23 4.28
C THR A 139 -11.84 8.36 5.61
N PHE A 140 -11.48 7.24 6.22
CA PHE A 140 -10.83 7.19 7.54
C PHE A 140 -9.88 5.99 7.66
N PRO A 141 -8.87 6.06 8.56
CA PRO A 141 -7.98 4.92 8.83
C PRO A 141 -8.77 3.73 9.38
N VAL A 142 -8.43 2.52 8.91
CA VAL A 142 -9.03 1.28 9.40
C VAL A 142 -8.48 0.97 10.79
N HIS A 143 -9.34 1.19 11.78
CA HIS A 143 -9.07 0.95 13.18
C HIS A 143 -10.40 0.65 13.91
N GLU A 144 -10.39 -0.25 14.89
CA GLU A 144 -11.60 -0.65 15.61
C GLU A 144 -12.44 0.54 16.08
N ARG A 145 -11.80 1.50 16.75
CA ARG A 145 -12.46 2.69 17.30
C ARG A 145 -13.07 3.59 16.21
N GLU A 146 -12.37 3.77 15.09
CA GLU A 146 -12.82 4.61 14.00
C GLU A 146 -14.03 4.02 13.27
N ILE A 147 -14.01 2.71 13.04
CA ILE A 147 -15.15 2.01 12.44
C ILE A 147 -16.33 2.01 13.40
N TRP A 148 -16.11 1.62 14.67
CA TRP A 148 -17.16 1.59 15.69
C TRP A 148 -17.92 2.90 15.82
N ARG A 149 -17.24 4.03 15.75
CA ARG A 149 -17.84 5.36 15.85
C ARG A 149 -18.78 5.68 14.69
N ARG A 150 -18.50 5.13 13.49
CA ARG A 150 -19.26 5.36 12.25
C ARG A 150 -20.35 4.34 11.99
N LEU A 151 -20.29 3.20 12.64
CA LEU A 151 -21.35 2.20 12.52
C LEU A 151 -22.67 2.73 13.09
N PRO A 152 -23.80 2.37 12.46
CA PRO A 152 -25.12 2.60 13.04
C PRO A 152 -25.21 2.11 14.49
N LYS A 153 -26.08 2.76 15.29
CA LYS A 153 -26.32 2.35 16.68
C LYS A 153 -27.18 1.07 16.80
N ASP A 154 -27.32 0.36 15.71
CA ASP A 154 -28.04 -0.91 15.65
C ASP A 154 -27.27 -2.01 16.35
N LYS A 155 -27.99 -2.85 17.13
CA LYS A 155 -27.39 -3.91 17.95
C LYS A 155 -26.85 -5.06 17.11
N ASP A 156 -27.51 -5.39 16.01
CA ASP A 156 -27.12 -6.54 15.19
C ASP A 156 -25.90 -6.22 14.34
N ILE A 157 -25.81 -5.00 13.79
CA ILE A 157 -24.62 -4.50 13.10
C ILE A 157 -23.40 -4.49 14.05
N ARG A 158 -23.60 -3.96 15.27
CA ARG A 158 -22.52 -3.92 16.27
C ARG A 158 -22.11 -5.28 16.78
N ARG A 159 -23.04 -6.22 16.90
CA ARG A 159 -22.74 -7.61 17.26
C ARG A 159 -21.96 -8.29 16.14
N MET A 160 -22.41 -8.15 14.89
CA MET A 160 -21.74 -8.68 13.71
C MET A 160 -20.30 -8.13 13.61
N PHE A 161 -20.11 -6.82 13.74
CA PHE A 161 -18.78 -6.21 13.75
C PHE A 161 -17.86 -6.85 14.80
N LYS A 162 -18.31 -6.97 16.05
CA LYS A 162 -17.55 -7.62 17.13
C LYS A 162 -17.23 -9.07 16.82
N THR A 163 -18.17 -9.82 16.25
CA THR A 163 -17.97 -11.22 15.86
C THR A 163 -16.86 -11.35 14.82
N ILE A 164 -16.83 -10.45 13.81
CA ILE A 164 -15.82 -10.50 12.75
C ILE A 164 -14.43 -10.20 13.31
N ILE A 165 -14.27 -9.10 14.05
CA ILE A 165 -12.95 -8.68 14.55
C ILE A 165 -12.37 -9.59 15.64
N THR A 166 -13.22 -10.42 16.28
CA THR A 166 -12.78 -11.43 17.27
C THR A 166 -12.64 -12.82 16.68
N LYS A 167 -12.97 -13.00 15.39
CA LYS A 167 -12.84 -14.30 14.69
C LYS A 167 -11.37 -14.71 14.64
N GLN A 168 -11.09 -15.98 14.89
CA GLN A 168 -9.74 -16.52 14.72
C GLN A 168 -9.25 -16.29 13.28
N GLY A 169 -8.06 -15.72 13.14
CA GLY A 169 -7.45 -15.39 11.84
C GLY A 169 -7.79 -13.99 11.31
N PHE A 170 -8.65 -13.20 11.98
CA PHE A 170 -8.85 -11.80 11.61
C PHE A 170 -7.57 -11.00 11.86
N SER A 171 -7.18 -10.18 10.89
CA SER A 171 -6.04 -9.27 11.00
C SER A 171 -6.36 -7.90 10.42
N TRP A 172 -6.06 -6.86 11.17
CA TRP A 172 -6.17 -5.46 10.73
C TRP A 172 -5.18 -5.08 9.62
N THR A 173 -4.23 -5.96 9.32
CA THR A 173 -3.17 -5.79 8.31
C THR A 173 -3.30 -6.78 7.15
N SER A 174 -4.47 -7.42 6.98
CA SER A 174 -4.76 -8.35 5.87
C SER A 174 -5.82 -7.76 4.94
N ASP A 175 -5.53 -7.79 3.63
CA ASP A 175 -6.45 -7.36 2.58
C ASP A 175 -7.80 -8.10 2.68
N GLU A 176 -7.75 -9.43 2.88
CA GLU A 176 -8.93 -10.28 2.98
C GLU A 176 -9.80 -9.92 4.19
N SER A 177 -9.17 -9.76 5.37
CA SER A 177 -9.90 -9.47 6.61
C SER A 177 -10.57 -8.11 6.56
N VAL A 178 -9.89 -7.09 6.05
CA VAL A 178 -10.45 -5.73 5.95
C VAL A 178 -11.54 -5.65 4.89
N SER A 179 -11.38 -6.37 3.76
CA SER A 179 -12.40 -6.46 2.71
C SER A 179 -13.64 -7.24 3.19
N GLU A 180 -13.47 -8.37 3.90
CA GLU A 180 -14.59 -9.11 4.52
C GLU A 180 -15.37 -8.21 5.48
N LEU A 181 -14.66 -7.41 6.29
CA LEU A 181 -15.29 -6.48 7.22
C LEU A 181 -16.14 -5.42 6.50
N LEU A 182 -15.63 -4.79 5.44
CA LEU A 182 -16.39 -3.82 4.64
C LEU A 182 -17.65 -4.44 4.06
N ARG A 183 -17.51 -5.60 3.40
CA ARG A 183 -18.64 -6.31 2.78
C ARG A 183 -19.72 -6.67 3.78
N ALA A 184 -19.34 -7.13 4.97
CA ALA A 184 -20.26 -7.46 6.04
C ALA A 184 -21.02 -6.24 6.56
N ILE A 185 -20.34 -5.11 6.79
CA ILE A 185 -20.96 -3.86 7.21
C ILE A 185 -22.02 -3.40 6.19
N ILE A 186 -21.68 -3.45 4.89
CA ILE A 186 -22.60 -3.03 3.82
C ILE A 186 -23.79 -3.97 3.68
N SER A 187 -23.58 -5.30 3.79
CA SER A 187 -24.64 -6.29 3.63
C SER A 187 -25.76 -6.10 4.64
N VAL A 188 -25.40 -5.85 5.90
CA VAL A 188 -26.39 -5.65 6.99
C VAL A 188 -27.07 -4.28 6.85
N SER A 189 -26.33 -3.23 6.46
CA SER A 189 -26.91 -1.89 6.27
C SER A 189 -27.93 -1.81 5.13
N LYS A 190 -27.88 -2.72 4.14
CA LYS A 190 -28.85 -2.79 3.02
C LYS A 190 -30.12 -3.60 3.34
N THR A 191 -30.09 -4.43 4.35
CA THR A 191 -31.26 -5.28 4.72
C THR A 191 -32.32 -4.48 5.45
N GLU A 192 -32.02 -3.24 5.88
CA GLU A 192 -32.92 -2.37 6.64
C GLU A 192 -33.61 -1.27 5.79
N GLN A 193 -33.42 -1.25 4.48
CA GLN A 193 -34.13 -0.38 3.53
C GLN A 193 -35.18 -1.16 2.75
#